data_01799519b4026a81e06db82ac579dc31
#
_entry.id   01799519b4026a81e06db82ac579dc31
#
_cell.length_a   1.000
_cell.length_b   1.000
_cell.length_c   1.000
_cell.angle_alpha   90.00
_cell.angle_beta   90.00
_cell.angle_gamma   90.00
#
_symmetry.space_group_name_H-M   'P 1'
#
loop_
_entity.id
_entity.type
_entity.pdbx_description
1 polymer ?
#
loop_
_entity_poly.entity_id
_entity_poly.type
_entity_poly.pdbx_seq_one_letter_code
_entity_poly.pdbx_strand_id
1 'polypeptide(L)'
;MANNETAQRLKVDLMTEGLSIDQQTQQFLVESDDVPLTLSDYASTSGVTLKLDGDVWVNAPISEFNFNFVEEPTSKLVTENDKLLVVRGEEAYAAEFIPVPSYHNKKLKDGSPVKWIAITHSDRVRLSPIKGCAIQCDFCDIPFDKAPKEPAYRGTKIIDNILEAAGVALQDPVLPAQHVLISGGTPRKRDYGYENEVYERMVAENPDVDVDIMMVPMPGLLNIKRLCEIGIHGLSINLELWNKDIALRTMRSKAKASRELYLDFIERAAEYFDNGRARSLLMVGIEPIEDTLKGVEALAQRGCDPVLSPFRPDPLTPLRDMKPMAADGLLEVWQRSQEIVSRYDGVKLGPRCIPCMHNTLTFADNSGEYYHSEKGLPPKHLGHD
;
A
#
# COMPACT_ATOMS: atom_id res chain seq x y z
N MET A 1 -8.65 -26.60 -3.51
CA MET A 1 -9.02 -25.88 -2.27
C MET A 1 -7.90 -25.97 -1.23
N ALA A 2 -7.30 -27.14 -0.96
CA ALA A 2 -6.18 -27.24 -0.01
C ALA A 2 -4.96 -26.35 -0.32
N ASN A 3 -4.59 -26.20 -1.60
CA ASN A 3 -3.44 -25.37 -2.01
C ASN A 3 -3.61 -23.86 -1.76
N ASN A 4 -4.86 -23.34 -1.81
CA ASN A 4 -5.09 -21.89 -1.63
C ASN A 4 -5.02 -21.49 -0.15
N GLU A 5 -5.58 -22.29 0.75
CA GLU A 5 -5.53 -22.06 2.20
C GLU A 5 -4.07 -22.10 2.72
N THR A 6 -3.28 -23.01 2.17
CA THR A 6 -1.84 -23.12 2.48
C THR A 6 -1.06 -21.90 2.00
N ALA A 7 -1.32 -21.39 0.79
CA ALA A 7 -0.68 -20.19 0.26
C ALA A 7 -1.09 -18.93 1.04
N GLN A 8 -2.34 -18.83 1.47
CA GLN A 8 -2.82 -17.74 2.33
C GLN A 8 -2.10 -17.75 3.69
N ARG A 9 -1.96 -18.92 4.31
CA ARG A 9 -1.20 -19.06 5.55
C ARG A 9 0.26 -18.67 5.34
N LEU A 10 0.90 -19.17 4.30
CA LEU A 10 2.28 -18.83 3.96
C LEU A 10 2.46 -17.32 3.76
N LYS A 11 1.54 -16.64 3.06
CA LYS A 11 1.58 -15.19 2.91
C LYS A 11 1.64 -14.50 4.28
N VAL A 12 0.77 -14.88 5.21
CA VAL A 12 0.71 -14.25 6.54
C VAL A 12 2.00 -14.52 7.33
N ASP A 13 2.50 -15.75 7.29
CA ASP A 13 3.76 -16.12 7.93
C ASP A 13 4.92 -15.28 7.35
N LEU A 14 5.01 -15.15 6.02
CA LEU A 14 6.04 -14.32 5.36
C LEU A 14 5.92 -12.83 5.72
N MET A 15 4.70 -12.31 5.87
CA MET A 15 4.48 -10.92 6.27
C MET A 15 4.89 -10.65 7.71
N THR A 16 4.87 -11.64 8.60
CA THR A 16 5.17 -11.51 10.04
C THR A 16 6.58 -11.90 10.39
N GLU A 17 7.12 -12.93 9.76
CA GLU A 17 8.44 -13.49 10.06
C GLU A 17 9.50 -13.08 9.02
N GLY A 18 9.04 -12.70 7.82
CA GLY A 18 9.95 -12.46 6.70
C GLY A 18 10.56 -13.75 6.15
N LEU A 19 11.68 -13.60 5.45
CA LEU A 19 12.46 -14.70 4.91
C LEU A 19 13.95 -14.38 4.90
N SER A 20 14.77 -15.44 4.83
CA SER A 20 16.19 -15.34 4.48
C SER A 20 16.40 -15.69 3.01
N ILE A 21 17.48 -15.18 2.42
CA ILE A 21 17.85 -15.45 1.04
C ILE A 21 19.34 -15.73 0.96
N ASP A 22 19.75 -16.81 0.28
CA ASP A 22 21.17 -17.11 0.12
C ASP A 22 21.79 -16.35 -1.06
N GLN A 23 23.12 -16.31 -1.07
CA GLN A 23 23.87 -15.57 -2.08
C GLN A 23 23.62 -16.10 -3.50
N GLN A 24 23.44 -17.41 -3.68
CA GLN A 24 23.16 -18.01 -4.99
C GLN A 24 21.81 -17.52 -5.53
N THR A 25 20.79 -17.52 -4.70
CA THR A 25 19.45 -17.04 -5.07
C THR A 25 19.44 -15.53 -5.30
N GLN A 26 20.17 -14.76 -4.49
CA GLN A 26 20.34 -13.32 -4.73
C GLN A 26 20.95 -13.06 -6.12
N GLN A 27 22.01 -13.79 -6.48
CA GLN A 27 22.65 -13.68 -7.79
C GLN A 27 21.72 -14.10 -8.95
N PHE A 28 20.91 -15.11 -8.74
CA PHE A 28 19.91 -15.55 -9.72
C PHE A 28 18.84 -14.51 -9.99
N LEU A 29 18.41 -13.76 -8.95
CA LEU A 29 17.33 -12.78 -9.06
C LEU A 29 17.80 -11.41 -9.56
N VAL A 30 19.08 -11.09 -9.42
CA VAL A 30 19.65 -9.79 -9.81
C VAL A 30 20.58 -9.98 -11.01
N GLU A 31 20.09 -9.63 -12.20
CA GLU A 31 20.86 -9.74 -13.44
C GLU A 31 21.93 -8.65 -13.62
N SER A 32 21.83 -7.54 -12.86
CA SER A 32 22.79 -6.44 -12.91
C SER A 32 23.00 -5.81 -11.53
N ASP A 33 24.22 -5.38 -11.24
CA ASP A 33 24.63 -4.71 -10.00
C ASP A 33 23.96 -3.34 -9.78
N ASP A 34 23.27 -2.80 -10.80
CA ASP A 34 22.64 -1.48 -10.77
C ASP A 34 21.20 -1.49 -10.23
N VAL A 35 20.56 -2.65 -10.14
CA VAL A 35 19.18 -2.80 -9.67
C VAL A 35 19.17 -3.53 -8.34
N PRO A 36 18.65 -2.92 -7.27
CA PRO A 36 18.58 -3.60 -5.97
C PRO A 36 17.58 -4.74 -5.99
N LEU A 37 17.78 -5.76 -5.15
CA LEU A 37 16.85 -6.86 -4.98
C LEU A 37 15.50 -6.40 -4.39
N THR A 38 15.52 -5.35 -3.56
CA THR A 38 14.34 -4.86 -2.87
C THR A 38 14.20 -3.35 -3.00
N LEU A 39 12.95 -2.87 -2.84
CA LEU A 39 12.69 -1.46 -2.64
C LEU A 39 12.78 -1.13 -1.15
N SER A 40 13.57 -0.09 -0.82
CA SER A 40 13.56 0.51 0.52
C SER A 40 12.45 1.58 0.57
N ASP A 41 11.25 1.16 0.92
CA ASP A 41 10.08 2.02 1.05
C ASP A 41 9.12 1.44 2.12
N TYR A 42 8.40 2.29 2.82
CA TYR A 42 7.50 1.88 3.90
C TYR A 42 6.51 0.77 3.50
N ALA A 43 6.05 0.76 2.26
CA ALA A 43 5.12 -0.24 1.76
C ALA A 43 5.78 -1.60 1.53
N SER A 44 7.07 -1.64 1.15
CA SER A 44 7.83 -2.88 0.93
C SER A 44 8.55 -3.39 2.17
N THR A 45 8.76 -2.53 3.16
CA THR A 45 9.47 -2.86 4.40
C THR A 45 10.82 -3.54 4.16
N SER A 46 11.56 -3.11 3.11
CA SER A 46 12.83 -3.72 2.66
C SER A 46 12.70 -5.22 2.33
N GLY A 47 11.58 -5.60 1.73
CA GLY A 47 11.26 -6.97 1.37
C GLY A 47 11.24 -7.23 -0.13
N VAL A 48 11.20 -8.51 -0.49
CA VAL A 48 10.94 -8.97 -1.87
C VAL A 48 9.44 -9.13 -2.07
N THR A 49 8.96 -8.80 -3.27
CA THR A 49 7.59 -9.11 -3.67
C THR A 49 7.57 -10.43 -4.42
N LEU A 50 6.74 -11.35 -3.95
CA LEU A 50 6.56 -12.68 -4.52
C LEU A 50 5.09 -12.89 -4.88
N LYS A 51 4.88 -13.66 -5.97
CA LYS A 51 3.60 -14.26 -6.29
C LYS A 51 3.70 -15.76 -6.02
N LEU A 52 2.83 -16.26 -5.17
CA LEU A 52 2.72 -17.67 -4.78
C LEU A 52 1.62 -18.36 -5.58
N ASP A 53 1.50 -19.68 -5.46
CA ASP A 53 0.40 -20.45 -6.04
C ASP A 53 -0.98 -19.87 -5.67
N GLY A 54 -1.95 -19.99 -6.59
CA GLY A 54 -3.30 -19.47 -6.39
C GLY A 54 -3.42 -17.96 -6.50
N ASP A 55 -2.45 -17.30 -7.15
CA ASP A 55 -2.42 -15.85 -7.36
C ASP A 55 -2.34 -15.05 -6.04
N VAL A 56 -1.62 -15.60 -5.07
CA VAL A 56 -1.40 -14.97 -3.76
C VAL A 56 -0.12 -14.11 -3.80
N TRP A 57 -0.28 -12.81 -3.68
CA TRP A 57 0.80 -11.84 -3.70
C TRP A 57 1.24 -11.47 -2.28
N VAL A 58 2.56 -11.42 -2.06
CA VAL A 58 3.14 -11.06 -0.76
C VAL A 58 4.40 -10.22 -0.92
N ASN A 59 4.54 -9.19 -0.10
CA ASN A 59 5.82 -8.56 0.18
C ASN A 59 6.38 -9.18 1.48
N ALA A 60 7.46 -9.94 1.34
CA ALA A 60 8.13 -10.61 2.44
C ALA A 60 9.38 -9.83 2.83
N PRO A 61 9.48 -9.30 4.06
CA PRO A 61 10.69 -8.66 4.55
C PRO A 61 11.88 -9.62 4.51
N ILE A 62 13.06 -9.08 4.20
CA ILE A 62 14.32 -9.83 4.28
C ILE A 62 15.03 -9.42 5.57
N SER A 63 15.31 -10.38 6.43
CA SER A 63 15.92 -10.16 7.75
C SER A 63 17.24 -9.37 7.70
N GLU A 64 18.05 -9.59 6.66
CA GLU A 64 19.33 -8.89 6.46
C GLU A 64 19.16 -7.38 6.21
N PHE A 65 18.01 -6.95 5.63
CA PHE A 65 17.73 -5.56 5.33
C PHE A 65 16.81 -4.88 6.34
N ASN A 66 16.11 -5.68 7.17
CA ASN A 66 15.25 -5.15 8.23
C ASN A 66 15.42 -5.98 9.51
N PHE A 67 16.52 -5.77 10.21
CA PHE A 67 16.90 -6.46 11.45
C PHE A 67 15.94 -6.21 12.62
N ASN A 68 15.09 -5.17 12.54
CA ASN A 68 14.08 -4.91 13.58
C ASN A 68 12.87 -5.83 13.46
N PHE A 69 12.76 -6.57 12.37
CA PHE A 69 11.59 -7.38 12.05
C PHE A 69 11.69 -8.78 12.66
N VAL A 70 12.55 -9.63 12.12
CA VAL A 70 12.82 -10.98 12.63
C VAL A 70 14.29 -11.31 12.44
N GLU A 71 14.96 -11.75 13.48
CA GLU A 71 16.39 -12.06 13.46
C GLU A 71 16.66 -13.36 12.70
N GLU A 72 15.84 -14.40 12.93
CA GLU A 72 15.96 -15.71 12.27
C GLU A 72 14.60 -16.15 11.70
N PRO A 73 14.29 -15.84 10.42
CA PRO A 73 13.03 -16.26 9.81
C PRO A 73 13.02 -17.77 9.55
N THR A 74 11.85 -18.38 9.73
CA THR A 74 11.67 -19.83 9.50
C THR A 74 11.57 -20.16 8.01
N SER A 75 11.32 -19.17 7.15
CA SER A 75 11.21 -19.34 5.70
C SER A 75 12.49 -18.91 4.99
N LYS A 76 12.84 -19.63 3.93
CA LYS A 76 13.99 -19.34 3.09
C LYS A 76 13.59 -19.30 1.61
N LEU A 77 14.07 -18.29 0.90
CA LEU A 77 13.94 -18.21 -0.55
C LEU A 77 15.16 -18.88 -1.19
N VAL A 78 14.92 -19.87 -2.05
CA VAL A 78 15.98 -20.67 -2.68
C VAL A 78 15.71 -20.87 -4.18
N THR A 79 16.76 -21.09 -4.95
CA THR A 79 16.67 -21.46 -6.37
C THR A 79 17.11 -22.90 -6.52
N GLU A 80 16.22 -23.74 -7.06
CA GLU A 80 16.48 -25.15 -7.40
C GLU A 80 16.05 -25.45 -8.82
N ASN A 81 16.95 -25.96 -9.65
CA ASN A 81 16.67 -26.29 -11.06
C ASN A 81 16.00 -25.13 -11.82
N ASP A 82 16.55 -23.92 -11.68
CA ASP A 82 16.03 -22.67 -12.27
C ASP A 82 14.60 -22.30 -11.84
N LYS A 83 14.13 -22.85 -10.73
CA LYS A 83 12.84 -22.50 -10.12
C LYS A 83 13.06 -21.84 -8.77
N LEU A 84 12.28 -20.82 -8.52
CA LEU A 84 12.27 -20.12 -7.24
C LEU A 84 11.27 -20.79 -6.30
N LEU A 85 11.72 -21.11 -5.10
CA LEU A 85 10.93 -21.78 -4.07
C LEU A 85 11.04 -21.03 -2.75
N VAL A 86 9.94 -20.94 -2.02
CA VAL A 86 9.92 -20.62 -0.59
C VAL A 86 9.92 -21.93 0.18
N VAL A 87 10.97 -22.19 0.93
CA VAL A 87 11.12 -23.39 1.76
C VAL A 87 10.84 -23.04 3.22
N ARG A 88 9.95 -23.80 3.87
CA ARG A 88 9.57 -23.66 5.28
C ARG A 88 9.49 -25.05 5.92
N GLY A 89 10.46 -25.40 6.76
CA GLY A 89 10.60 -26.76 7.29
C GLY A 89 10.86 -27.78 6.18
N GLU A 90 9.98 -28.77 6.05
CA GLU A 90 10.04 -29.81 5.00
C GLU A 90 9.21 -29.44 3.75
N GLU A 91 8.49 -28.33 3.78
CA GLU A 91 7.59 -27.90 2.69
C GLU A 91 8.31 -26.92 1.77
N ALA A 92 8.02 -27.01 0.46
CA ALA A 92 8.53 -26.12 -0.56
C ALA A 92 7.37 -25.62 -1.43
N TYR A 93 7.30 -24.30 -1.63
CA TYR A 93 6.24 -23.62 -2.36
C TYR A 93 6.82 -22.90 -3.56
N ALA A 94 6.24 -23.11 -4.72
CA ALA A 94 6.63 -22.37 -5.93
C ALA A 94 6.36 -20.87 -5.75
N ALA A 95 7.29 -20.05 -6.19
CA ALA A 95 7.20 -18.60 -6.14
C ALA A 95 7.69 -17.98 -7.44
N GLU A 96 7.08 -16.84 -7.80
CA GLU A 96 7.51 -15.97 -8.88
C GLU A 96 8.01 -14.66 -8.25
N PHE A 97 9.20 -14.23 -8.62
CA PHE A 97 9.77 -12.98 -8.15
C PHE A 97 9.25 -11.80 -8.99
N ILE A 98 8.77 -10.78 -8.32
CA ILE A 98 8.38 -9.52 -8.95
C ILE A 98 9.55 -8.55 -8.86
N PRO A 99 10.17 -8.19 -9.98
CA PRO A 99 11.40 -7.39 -9.99
C PRO A 99 11.17 -5.95 -9.54
N VAL A 100 12.26 -5.28 -9.18
CA VAL A 100 12.28 -3.83 -9.00
C VAL A 100 12.25 -3.16 -10.39
N PRO A 101 11.51 -2.06 -10.58
CA PRO A 101 11.45 -1.39 -11.88
C PRO A 101 12.81 -0.89 -12.35
N SER A 102 13.08 -0.96 -13.66
CA SER A 102 14.37 -0.60 -14.26
C SER A 102 14.73 0.89 -14.07
N TYR A 103 13.74 1.74 -13.77
CA TYR A 103 13.96 3.16 -13.55
C TYR A 103 14.50 3.50 -12.14
N HIS A 104 14.68 2.53 -11.25
CA HIS A 104 15.06 2.79 -9.85
C HIS A 104 16.26 3.73 -9.71
N ASN A 105 17.27 3.56 -10.55
CA ASN A 105 18.48 4.40 -10.56
C ASN A 105 18.48 5.49 -11.66
N LYS A 106 17.38 5.64 -12.42
CA LYS A 106 17.28 6.68 -13.45
C LYS A 106 17.02 8.07 -12.85
N LYS A 107 17.35 9.08 -13.64
CA LYS A 107 17.13 10.50 -13.31
C LYS A 107 16.12 11.11 -14.28
N LEU A 108 15.35 12.07 -13.79
CA LEU A 108 14.50 12.94 -14.58
C LEU A 108 15.36 13.96 -15.38
N LYS A 109 14.73 14.69 -16.28
CA LYS A 109 15.41 15.73 -17.11
C LYS A 109 16.12 16.79 -16.30
N ASP A 110 15.61 17.13 -15.10
CA ASP A 110 16.25 18.09 -14.20
C ASP A 110 17.40 17.50 -13.37
N GLY A 111 17.69 16.19 -13.53
CA GLY A 111 18.75 15.46 -12.83
C GLY A 111 18.32 14.86 -11.48
N SER A 112 17.10 15.09 -11.02
CA SER A 112 16.59 14.49 -9.79
C SER A 112 16.30 12.99 -9.97
N PRO A 113 16.54 12.14 -8.96
CA PRO A 113 16.25 10.72 -9.04
C PRO A 113 14.74 10.45 -9.20
N VAL A 114 14.35 9.58 -10.14
CA VAL A 114 12.94 9.18 -10.35
C VAL A 114 12.35 8.62 -9.08
N LYS A 115 13.08 7.77 -8.35
CA LYS A 115 12.65 7.14 -7.10
C LYS A 115 12.26 8.09 -5.97
N TRP A 116 12.64 9.35 -6.04
CA TRP A 116 12.18 10.35 -5.07
C TRP A 116 10.73 10.75 -5.28
N ILE A 117 10.16 10.43 -6.44
CA ILE A 117 8.80 10.79 -6.83
C ILE A 117 7.96 9.56 -7.07
N ALA A 118 8.47 8.60 -7.85
CA ALA A 118 7.76 7.42 -8.31
C ALA A 118 8.40 6.13 -7.80
N ILE A 119 7.60 5.25 -7.22
CA ILE A 119 7.99 3.90 -6.81
C ILE A 119 6.88 2.94 -7.24
N THR A 120 7.22 1.98 -8.12
CA THR A 120 6.29 0.92 -8.53
C THR A 120 6.37 -0.27 -7.59
N HIS A 121 5.23 -0.65 -7.04
CA HIS A 121 5.04 -1.87 -6.28
C HIS A 121 4.06 -2.77 -7.04
N SER A 122 4.50 -3.95 -7.42
CA SER A 122 3.73 -4.86 -8.25
C SER A 122 3.33 -4.19 -9.57
N ASP A 123 2.05 -3.86 -9.77
CA ASP A 123 1.53 -3.20 -10.97
C ASP A 123 1.13 -1.74 -10.78
N ARG A 124 1.36 -1.17 -9.57
CA ARG A 124 0.94 0.18 -9.22
C ARG A 124 2.11 1.09 -8.91
N VAL A 125 2.20 2.22 -9.63
CA VAL A 125 3.13 3.28 -9.24
C VAL A 125 2.52 4.19 -8.18
N ARG A 126 3.24 4.35 -7.07
CA ARG A 126 2.96 5.37 -6.07
C ARG A 126 3.75 6.64 -6.42
N LEU A 127 3.06 7.75 -6.56
CA LEU A 127 3.62 9.07 -6.76
C LEU A 127 3.54 9.90 -5.48
N SER A 128 4.65 10.48 -5.08
CA SER A 128 4.76 11.32 -3.87
C SER A 128 4.99 12.78 -4.24
N PRO A 129 3.95 13.63 -4.30
CA PRO A 129 4.11 15.05 -4.68
C PRO A 129 4.70 15.92 -3.58
N ILE A 130 4.68 15.45 -2.34
CA ILE A 130 5.13 16.19 -1.15
C ILE A 130 6.52 15.74 -0.69
N LYS A 131 7.32 16.66 -0.18
CA LYS A 131 8.59 16.38 0.52
C LYS A 131 8.35 16.31 2.02
N GLY A 132 8.40 15.08 2.58
CA GLY A 132 8.05 14.83 3.97
C GLY A 132 6.54 14.89 4.21
N CYS A 133 6.09 15.23 5.43
CA CYS A 133 4.66 15.22 5.80
C CYS A 133 4.35 16.30 6.82
N ALA A 134 3.19 16.97 6.70
CA ALA A 134 2.69 17.93 7.69
C ALA A 134 2.08 17.22 8.91
N ILE A 135 1.76 15.93 8.78
CA ILE A 135 1.25 15.05 9.83
C ILE A 135 2.36 14.06 10.20
N GLN A 136 2.51 13.78 11.49
CA GLN A 136 3.46 12.80 11.99
C GLN A 136 2.68 11.63 12.61
N CYS A 137 2.88 10.43 12.03
CA CYS A 137 2.38 9.17 12.57
C CYS A 137 3.60 8.31 12.93
N ASP A 138 3.62 7.76 14.15
CA ASP A 138 4.79 7.07 14.70
C ASP A 138 5.13 5.74 14.00
N PHE A 139 4.23 5.26 13.14
CA PHE A 139 4.41 4.06 12.32
C PHE A 139 4.83 4.33 10.86
N CYS A 140 4.94 5.60 10.44
CA CYS A 140 5.23 6.00 9.07
C CYS A 140 6.60 6.67 8.99
N ASP A 141 7.46 6.19 8.09
CA ASP A 141 8.83 6.68 7.87
C ASP A 141 8.90 8.10 7.27
N ILE A 142 7.93 8.48 6.41
CA ILE A 142 7.93 9.71 5.62
C ILE A 142 8.29 10.98 6.43
N PRO A 143 7.74 11.24 7.62
CA PRO A 143 8.14 12.41 8.40
C PRO A 143 9.51 12.27 9.07
N PHE A 144 10.06 11.06 9.17
CA PHE A 144 11.32 10.77 9.86
C PHE A 144 12.49 10.56 8.89
N ASP A 145 12.24 10.19 7.63
CA ASP A 145 13.24 10.12 6.57
C ASP A 145 13.73 11.52 6.17
N LYS A 146 14.66 12.05 6.97
CA LYS A 146 15.18 13.39 6.83
C LYS A 146 16.52 13.56 7.56
N ALA A 147 17.30 14.56 7.14
CA ALA A 147 18.51 14.92 7.87
C ALA A 147 18.20 15.47 9.29
N PRO A 148 19.13 15.29 10.25
CA PRO A 148 19.00 15.91 11.57
C PRO A 148 18.72 17.41 11.46
N LYS A 149 17.77 17.93 12.25
CA LYS A 149 17.32 19.34 12.24
C LYS A 149 16.46 19.77 11.07
N GLU A 150 16.28 18.98 10.02
CA GLU A 150 15.29 19.29 8.99
C GLU A 150 13.87 19.15 9.53
N PRO A 151 12.92 20.01 9.08
CA PRO A 151 11.51 19.86 9.43
C PRO A 151 10.91 18.61 8.78
N ALA A 152 9.90 18.00 9.39
CA ALA A 152 9.20 16.84 8.82
C ALA A 152 8.48 17.18 7.51
N TYR A 153 7.99 18.41 7.35
CA TYR A 153 7.43 18.92 6.11
C TYR A 153 8.40 19.88 5.42
N ARG A 154 8.80 19.56 4.18
CA ARG A 154 9.81 20.30 3.40
C ARG A 154 9.25 20.94 2.11
N GLY A 155 7.91 20.92 1.93
CA GLY A 155 7.25 21.56 0.80
C GLY A 155 6.83 20.58 -0.29
N THR A 156 6.66 21.11 -1.50
CA THR A 156 6.17 20.41 -2.68
C THR A 156 7.29 20.04 -3.64
N LYS A 157 7.03 19.11 -4.55
CA LYS A 157 7.89 18.78 -5.69
C LYS A 157 7.39 19.53 -6.93
N ILE A 158 8.17 19.55 -8.01
CA ILE A 158 7.79 20.18 -9.27
C ILE A 158 6.76 19.29 -9.98
N ILE A 159 5.61 19.85 -10.41
CA ILE A 159 4.53 19.07 -11.03
C ILE A 159 5.00 18.38 -12.32
N ASP A 160 5.75 19.08 -13.17
CA ASP A 160 6.26 18.48 -14.41
C ASP A 160 7.17 17.28 -14.15
N ASN A 161 7.93 17.29 -13.06
CA ASN A 161 8.73 16.14 -12.64
C ASN A 161 7.84 14.96 -12.18
N ILE A 162 6.70 15.25 -11.57
CA ILE A 162 5.75 14.20 -11.14
C ILE A 162 5.14 13.53 -12.38
N LEU A 163 4.74 14.30 -13.36
CA LEU A 163 4.19 13.81 -14.63
C LEU A 163 5.24 13.03 -15.44
N GLU A 164 6.47 13.55 -15.52
CA GLU A 164 7.57 12.83 -16.15
C GLU A 164 7.86 11.50 -15.45
N ALA A 165 7.92 11.49 -14.11
CA ALA A 165 8.15 10.28 -13.32
C ALA A 165 7.02 9.25 -13.49
N ALA A 166 5.76 9.69 -13.59
CA ALA A 166 4.63 8.82 -13.92
C ALA A 166 4.79 8.18 -15.30
N GLY A 167 5.11 8.98 -16.33
CA GLY A 167 5.37 8.47 -17.68
C GLY A 167 6.49 7.45 -17.74
N VAL A 168 7.60 7.70 -17.01
CA VAL A 168 8.70 6.73 -16.89
C VAL A 168 8.26 5.43 -16.25
N ALA A 169 7.42 5.47 -15.20
CA ALA A 169 6.95 4.28 -14.52
C ALA A 169 5.91 3.48 -15.33
N LEU A 170 5.01 4.17 -16.02
CA LEU A 170 4.00 3.55 -16.88
C LEU A 170 4.61 2.86 -18.12
N GLN A 171 5.79 3.30 -18.55
CA GLN A 171 6.51 2.78 -19.71
C GLN A 171 7.75 1.96 -19.35
N ASP A 172 7.91 1.57 -18.07
CA ASP A 172 9.07 0.79 -17.65
C ASP A 172 9.11 -0.58 -18.37
N PRO A 173 10.23 -0.97 -19.01
CA PRO A 173 10.29 -2.22 -19.77
C PRO A 173 10.33 -3.49 -18.91
N VAL A 174 10.63 -3.37 -17.61
CA VAL A 174 10.76 -4.50 -16.68
C VAL A 174 9.51 -4.67 -15.85
N LEU A 175 9.03 -3.58 -15.25
CA LEU A 175 7.84 -3.56 -14.40
C LEU A 175 6.96 -2.34 -14.73
N PRO A 176 6.26 -2.36 -15.88
CA PRO A 176 5.38 -1.26 -16.25
C PRO A 176 4.20 -1.15 -15.27
N ALA A 177 4.03 0.04 -14.71
CA ALA A 177 2.87 0.30 -13.87
C ALA A 177 1.59 0.32 -14.72
N GLN A 178 0.52 -0.29 -14.22
CA GLN A 178 -0.78 -0.34 -14.90
C GLN A 178 -1.74 0.74 -14.38
N HIS A 179 -1.51 1.25 -13.18
CA HIS A 179 -2.31 2.31 -12.58
C HIS A 179 -1.48 3.17 -11.60
N VAL A 180 -2.02 4.32 -11.25
CA VAL A 180 -1.34 5.34 -10.44
C VAL A 180 -2.00 5.48 -9.08
N LEU A 181 -1.20 5.61 -8.03
CA LEU A 181 -1.63 6.06 -6.70
C LEU A 181 -0.90 7.35 -6.34
N ILE A 182 -1.60 8.47 -6.24
CA ILE A 182 -1.05 9.69 -5.66
C ILE A 182 -1.16 9.61 -4.15
N SER A 183 -0.02 9.56 -3.48
CA SER A 183 0.08 9.31 -2.04
C SER A 183 1.37 9.94 -1.48
N GLY A 184 1.67 9.68 -0.22
CA GLY A 184 2.86 10.16 0.45
C GLY A 184 2.52 11.09 1.59
N GLY A 185 3.25 12.20 1.71
CA GLY A 185 3.02 13.15 2.80
C GLY A 185 1.78 14.01 2.63
N THR A 186 1.19 14.40 3.74
CA THR A 186 0.09 15.37 3.75
C THR A 186 0.64 16.78 3.55
N PRO A 187 0.07 17.61 2.64
CA PRO A 187 0.47 18.99 2.43
C PRO A 187 0.05 19.89 3.61
N ARG A 188 0.70 21.06 3.74
CA ARG A 188 0.18 22.14 4.56
C ARG A 188 -0.96 22.87 3.84
N LYS A 189 -1.85 23.53 4.59
CA LYS A 189 -3.04 24.22 4.04
C LYS A 189 -2.70 25.17 2.88
N ARG A 190 -1.55 25.84 2.92
CA ARG A 190 -1.11 26.75 1.85
C ARG A 190 -0.82 26.04 0.51
N ASP A 191 -0.58 24.73 0.56
CA ASP A 191 -0.18 23.92 -0.59
C ASP A 191 -1.35 23.03 -1.11
N TYR A 192 -2.60 23.22 -0.62
CA TYR A 192 -3.78 22.45 -1.05
C TYR A 192 -4.12 22.68 -2.54
N GLY A 193 -3.94 23.93 -3.02
CA GLY A 193 -4.14 24.26 -4.43
C GLY A 193 -3.15 23.53 -5.34
N TYR A 194 -1.90 23.37 -4.89
CA TYR A 194 -0.89 22.59 -5.60
C TYR A 194 -1.30 21.11 -5.72
N GLU A 195 -1.78 20.49 -4.64
CA GLU A 195 -2.23 19.10 -4.68
C GLU A 195 -3.40 18.90 -5.66
N ASN A 196 -4.37 19.81 -5.65
CA ASN A 196 -5.48 19.77 -6.61
C ASN A 196 -5.00 19.88 -8.06
N GLU A 197 -4.01 20.73 -8.35
CA GLU A 197 -3.40 20.86 -9.68
C GLU A 197 -2.67 19.55 -10.09
N VAL A 198 -1.98 18.88 -9.16
CA VAL A 198 -1.37 17.56 -9.42
C VAL A 198 -2.44 16.54 -9.83
N TYR A 199 -3.57 16.47 -9.12
CA TYR A 199 -4.66 15.56 -9.44
C TYR A 199 -5.25 15.82 -10.82
N GLU A 200 -5.58 17.08 -11.12
CA GLU A 200 -6.17 17.49 -12.39
C GLU A 200 -5.22 17.20 -13.56
N ARG A 201 -3.96 17.57 -13.46
CA ARG A 201 -2.99 17.35 -14.52
C ARG A 201 -2.67 15.87 -14.72
N MET A 202 -2.56 15.09 -13.64
CA MET A 202 -2.29 13.66 -13.74
C MET A 202 -3.35 12.93 -14.55
N VAL A 203 -4.64 13.19 -14.27
CA VAL A 203 -5.76 12.60 -15.01
C VAL A 203 -5.82 13.13 -16.45
N ALA A 204 -5.63 14.43 -16.65
CA ALA A 204 -5.70 15.03 -17.98
C ALA A 204 -4.62 14.52 -18.94
N GLU A 205 -3.38 14.29 -18.41
CA GLU A 205 -2.25 13.83 -19.22
C GLU A 205 -2.21 12.28 -19.37
N ASN A 206 -2.99 11.54 -18.57
CA ASN A 206 -3.07 10.07 -18.61
C ASN A 206 -4.54 9.59 -18.60
N PRO A 207 -5.34 9.90 -19.64
CA PRO A 207 -6.80 9.67 -19.64
C PRO A 207 -7.20 8.18 -19.61
N ASP A 208 -6.31 7.29 -20.05
CA ASP A 208 -6.55 5.84 -20.10
C ASP A 208 -5.98 5.10 -18.87
N VAL A 209 -5.47 5.85 -17.87
CA VAL A 209 -4.85 5.28 -16.68
C VAL A 209 -5.71 5.57 -15.46
N ASP A 210 -6.01 4.54 -14.68
CA ASP A 210 -6.70 4.70 -13.40
C ASP A 210 -5.82 5.45 -12.40
N VAL A 211 -6.32 6.57 -11.88
CA VAL A 211 -5.62 7.40 -10.89
C VAL A 211 -6.38 7.37 -9.57
N ASP A 212 -5.77 6.75 -8.58
CA ASP A 212 -6.26 6.73 -7.20
C ASP A 212 -5.57 7.80 -6.34
N ILE A 213 -6.25 8.29 -5.33
CA ILE A 213 -5.69 9.21 -4.33
C ILE A 213 -5.74 8.55 -2.94
N MET A 214 -4.63 8.62 -2.21
CA MET A 214 -4.58 8.27 -0.80
C MET A 214 -4.19 9.51 0.01
N MET A 215 -5.17 10.09 0.74
CA MET A 215 -4.98 11.35 1.44
C MET A 215 -5.90 11.47 2.67
N VAL A 216 -5.57 12.39 3.57
CA VAL A 216 -6.42 12.73 4.73
C VAL A 216 -7.58 13.66 4.32
N PRO A 217 -8.78 13.56 4.92
CA PRO A 217 -9.95 14.36 4.54
C PRO A 217 -9.94 15.74 5.23
N MET A 218 -8.84 16.48 5.09
CA MET A 218 -8.75 17.81 5.70
C MET A 218 -9.64 18.80 4.96
N PRO A 219 -10.37 19.66 5.67
CA PRO A 219 -11.22 20.67 5.06
C PRO A 219 -10.47 21.55 4.05
N GLY A 220 -10.98 21.61 2.84
CA GLY A 220 -10.42 22.37 1.71
C GLY A 220 -9.31 21.66 0.93
N LEU A 221 -8.90 20.44 1.33
CA LEU A 221 -7.93 19.64 0.59
C LEU A 221 -8.62 18.75 -0.47
N LEU A 222 -9.66 18.03 -0.08
CA LEU A 222 -10.37 17.13 -0.97
C LEU A 222 -11.81 17.61 -1.18
N ASN A 223 -12.21 17.67 -2.45
CA ASN A 223 -13.61 17.90 -2.86
C ASN A 223 -14.08 16.67 -3.64
N ILE A 224 -14.88 15.81 -3.02
CA ILE A 224 -15.31 14.52 -3.55
C ILE A 224 -15.94 14.66 -4.93
N LYS A 225 -16.92 15.58 -5.07
CA LYS A 225 -17.61 15.82 -6.34
C LYS A 225 -16.63 16.23 -7.44
N ARG A 226 -15.75 17.21 -7.16
CA ARG A 226 -14.74 17.67 -8.12
C ARG A 226 -13.78 16.55 -8.52
N LEU A 227 -13.34 15.72 -7.56
CA LEU A 227 -12.45 14.58 -7.85
C LEU A 227 -13.11 13.56 -8.77
N CYS A 228 -14.40 13.27 -8.56
CA CYS A 228 -15.18 12.42 -9.45
C CYS A 228 -15.32 13.04 -10.85
N GLU A 229 -15.68 14.35 -10.94
CA GLU A 229 -15.83 15.08 -12.20
C GLU A 229 -14.57 15.11 -13.05
N ILE A 230 -13.39 15.27 -12.47
CA ILE A 230 -12.12 15.26 -13.20
C ILE A 230 -11.66 13.85 -13.60
N GLY A 231 -12.32 12.80 -13.11
CA GLY A 231 -12.04 11.41 -13.47
C GLY A 231 -11.08 10.68 -12.55
N ILE A 232 -10.92 11.10 -11.28
CA ILE A 232 -10.24 10.26 -10.28
C ILE A 232 -10.98 8.93 -10.18
N HIS A 233 -10.22 7.84 -10.21
CA HIS A 233 -10.77 6.51 -10.21
C HIS A 233 -11.19 6.06 -8.80
N GLY A 234 -10.38 6.29 -7.76
CA GLY A 234 -10.70 5.87 -6.40
C GLY A 234 -10.03 6.69 -5.30
N LEU A 235 -10.61 6.60 -4.09
CA LEU A 235 -10.13 7.30 -2.90
C LEU A 235 -9.79 6.32 -1.78
N SER A 236 -8.63 6.49 -1.18
CA SER A 236 -8.23 5.82 0.06
C SER A 236 -8.11 6.84 1.19
N ILE A 237 -9.09 6.86 2.08
CA ILE A 237 -9.18 7.79 3.21
C ILE A 237 -8.93 7.01 4.49
N ASN A 238 -7.65 6.89 4.85
CA ASN A 238 -7.23 5.93 5.86
C ASN A 238 -7.55 6.36 7.28
N LEU A 239 -8.40 5.59 7.97
CA LEU A 239 -8.71 5.77 9.38
C LEU A 239 -7.52 5.37 10.26
N GLU A 240 -6.79 4.32 9.89
CA GLU A 240 -5.62 3.70 10.51
C GLU A 240 -5.94 2.99 11.83
N LEU A 241 -6.45 3.69 12.83
CA LEU A 241 -6.71 3.19 14.18
C LEU A 241 -8.10 3.60 14.65
N TRP A 242 -8.82 2.66 15.23
CA TRP A 242 -10.13 2.88 15.84
C TRP A 242 -10.04 3.38 17.28
N ASN A 243 -9.10 2.86 18.06
CA ASN A 243 -8.94 3.23 19.48
C ASN A 243 -8.46 4.66 19.62
N LYS A 244 -9.29 5.54 20.21
CA LYS A 244 -8.99 6.98 20.34
C LYS A 244 -7.73 7.27 21.14
N ASP A 245 -7.49 6.54 22.22
CA ASP A 245 -6.35 6.78 23.10
C ASP A 245 -5.04 6.36 22.45
N ILE A 246 -5.06 5.23 21.73
CA ILE A 246 -3.90 4.76 20.95
C ILE A 246 -3.66 5.71 19.78
N ALA A 247 -4.69 6.12 19.05
CA ALA A 247 -4.59 7.07 17.96
C ALA A 247 -4.00 8.43 18.42
N LEU A 248 -4.42 8.94 19.56
CA LEU A 248 -3.88 10.19 20.13
C LEU A 248 -2.40 10.09 20.52
N ARG A 249 -1.93 8.92 20.92
CA ARG A 249 -0.50 8.70 21.20
C ARG A 249 0.32 8.51 19.94
N THR A 250 -0.19 7.74 18.99
CA THR A 250 0.57 7.23 17.82
C THR A 250 0.48 8.14 16.60
N MET A 251 -0.65 8.84 16.41
CA MET A 251 -0.87 9.72 15.25
C MET A 251 -1.60 11.01 15.66
N ARG A 252 -1.04 11.68 16.65
CA ARG A 252 -1.65 12.83 17.36
C ARG A 252 -2.29 13.87 16.45
N SER A 253 -1.61 14.29 15.40
CA SER A 253 -2.10 15.34 14.49
C SER A 253 -3.31 14.86 13.68
N LYS A 254 -3.31 13.60 13.25
CA LYS A 254 -4.40 12.95 12.52
C LYS A 254 -5.61 12.72 13.45
N ALA A 255 -5.37 12.22 14.65
CA ALA A 255 -6.41 11.96 15.64
C ALA A 255 -7.14 13.22 16.12
N LYS A 256 -6.49 14.41 16.10
CA LYS A 256 -7.13 15.70 16.39
C LYS A 256 -8.20 16.11 15.37
N ALA A 257 -8.15 15.60 14.16
CA ALA A 257 -9.13 15.88 13.11
C ALA A 257 -10.48 15.16 13.32
N SER A 258 -10.64 14.46 14.39
CA SER A 258 -11.72 13.57 14.84
C SER A 258 -12.01 12.38 13.93
N ARG A 259 -12.33 11.27 14.53
CA ARG A 259 -12.74 10.05 13.82
C ARG A 259 -14.04 10.27 13.03
N GLU A 260 -14.94 11.05 13.57
CA GLU A 260 -16.23 11.38 12.99
C GLU A 260 -16.03 12.12 11.66
N LEU A 261 -15.10 13.05 11.55
CA LEU A 261 -14.76 13.72 10.29
C LEU A 261 -14.33 12.72 9.19
N TYR A 262 -13.53 11.71 9.57
CA TYR A 262 -13.11 10.66 8.63
C TYR A 262 -14.30 9.82 8.19
N LEU A 263 -15.13 9.37 9.12
CA LEU A 263 -16.29 8.52 8.83
C LEU A 263 -17.32 9.25 7.97
N ASP A 264 -17.64 10.50 8.27
CA ASP A 264 -18.56 11.32 7.47
C ASP A 264 -18.04 11.58 6.05
N PHE A 265 -16.71 11.77 5.92
CA PHE A 265 -16.10 11.93 4.60
C PHE A 265 -16.11 10.63 3.81
N ILE A 266 -15.81 9.50 4.45
CA ILE A 266 -15.79 8.17 3.85
C ILE A 266 -17.20 7.79 3.35
N GLU A 267 -18.23 8.03 4.15
CA GLU A 267 -19.63 7.77 3.77
C GLU A 267 -20.01 8.51 2.50
N ARG A 268 -19.74 9.83 2.44
CA ARG A 268 -19.96 10.64 1.24
C ARG A 268 -19.08 10.22 0.07
N ALA A 269 -17.84 9.76 0.31
CA ALA A 269 -16.97 9.28 -0.75
C ALA A 269 -17.52 7.99 -1.37
N ALA A 270 -18.08 7.09 -0.57
CA ALA A 270 -18.67 5.83 -1.05
C ALA A 270 -19.88 6.04 -1.98
N GLU A 271 -20.60 7.19 -1.88
CA GLU A 271 -21.68 7.56 -2.79
C GLU A 271 -21.20 7.85 -4.23
N TYR A 272 -19.94 8.30 -4.38
CA TYR A 272 -19.33 8.67 -5.67
C TYR A 272 -18.34 7.64 -6.19
N PHE A 273 -17.73 6.87 -5.29
CA PHE A 273 -16.68 5.90 -5.55
C PHE A 273 -17.12 4.51 -5.07
N ASP A 274 -18.05 3.90 -5.80
CA ASP A 274 -18.61 2.58 -5.53
C ASP A 274 -17.64 1.42 -5.88
N ASN A 275 -18.09 0.18 -5.71
CA ASN A 275 -17.40 -1.04 -6.15
C ASN A 275 -15.93 -1.14 -5.67
N GLY A 276 -15.68 -0.81 -4.39
CA GLY A 276 -14.34 -0.88 -3.80
C GLY A 276 -13.40 0.26 -4.18
N ARG A 277 -13.91 1.33 -4.81
CA ARG A 277 -13.13 2.53 -5.12
C ARG A 277 -13.04 3.50 -3.94
N ALA A 278 -13.99 3.46 -2.99
CA ALA A 278 -13.84 4.09 -1.67
C ALA A 278 -13.23 3.08 -0.69
N ARG A 279 -12.04 3.37 -0.19
CA ARG A 279 -11.27 2.48 0.68
C ARG A 279 -10.76 3.20 1.92
N SER A 280 -10.55 2.44 3.00
CA SER A 280 -9.91 2.96 4.21
C SER A 280 -9.01 1.89 4.84
N LEU A 281 -7.74 2.21 5.01
CA LEU A 281 -6.77 1.32 5.64
C LEU A 281 -6.91 1.37 7.16
N LEU A 282 -6.85 0.17 7.77
CA LEU A 282 -6.70 -0.06 9.20
C LEU A 282 -5.36 -0.76 9.45
N MET A 283 -4.57 -0.21 10.39
CA MET A 283 -3.26 -0.73 10.78
C MET A 283 -3.44 -1.82 11.83
N VAL A 284 -3.28 -3.08 11.43
CA VAL A 284 -3.52 -4.25 12.29
C VAL A 284 -2.30 -4.54 13.15
N GLY A 285 -2.48 -4.66 14.47
CA GLY A 285 -1.43 -5.05 15.42
C GLY A 285 -0.90 -3.90 16.28
N ILE A 286 -1.36 -2.65 16.07
CA ILE A 286 -1.03 -1.52 16.95
C ILE A 286 -2.08 -1.39 18.07
N GLU A 287 -3.31 -1.75 17.79
CA GLU A 287 -4.43 -1.73 18.74
C GLU A 287 -5.00 -3.14 18.97
N PRO A 288 -5.81 -3.33 20.03
CA PRO A 288 -6.49 -4.61 20.25
C PRO A 288 -7.35 -5.03 19.06
N ILE A 289 -7.42 -6.34 18.80
CA ILE A 289 -8.22 -6.94 17.71
C ILE A 289 -9.65 -6.41 17.72
N GLU A 290 -10.29 -6.36 18.88
CA GLU A 290 -11.68 -5.91 19.03
C GLU A 290 -11.89 -4.46 18.58
N ASP A 291 -10.89 -3.60 18.73
CA ASP A 291 -10.99 -2.22 18.28
C ASP A 291 -10.79 -2.14 16.75
N THR A 292 -9.84 -2.88 16.18
CA THR A 292 -9.70 -3.01 14.72
C THR A 292 -11.01 -3.50 14.09
N LEU A 293 -11.67 -4.52 14.66
CA LEU A 293 -12.94 -5.07 14.14
C LEU A 293 -14.09 -4.05 14.21
N LYS A 294 -14.15 -3.20 15.25
CA LYS A 294 -15.08 -2.05 15.28
C LYS A 294 -14.81 -1.06 14.14
N GLY A 295 -13.54 -0.86 13.81
CA GLY A 295 -13.14 -0.06 12.65
C GLY A 295 -13.64 -0.67 11.34
N VAL A 296 -13.46 -1.97 11.16
CA VAL A 296 -13.98 -2.73 9.99
C VAL A 296 -15.49 -2.56 9.85
N GLU A 297 -16.24 -2.81 10.93
CA GLU A 297 -17.70 -2.66 10.97
C GLU A 297 -18.13 -1.23 10.58
N ALA A 298 -17.50 -0.23 11.18
CA ALA A 298 -17.85 1.18 10.92
C ALA A 298 -17.59 1.61 9.46
N LEU A 299 -16.56 1.07 8.81
CA LEU A 299 -16.25 1.30 7.40
C LEU A 299 -17.24 0.57 6.50
N ALA A 300 -17.50 -0.70 6.78
CA ALA A 300 -18.41 -1.53 6.00
C ALA A 300 -19.86 -0.98 6.02
N GLN A 301 -20.33 -0.50 7.17
CA GLN A 301 -21.65 0.18 7.31
C GLN A 301 -21.80 1.40 6.39
N ARG A 302 -20.70 1.99 5.91
CA ARG A 302 -20.66 3.16 5.05
C ARG A 302 -20.37 2.87 3.60
N GLY A 303 -20.42 1.58 3.20
CA GLY A 303 -20.13 1.18 1.82
C GLY A 303 -18.65 1.31 1.42
N CYS A 304 -17.75 1.39 2.39
CA CYS A 304 -16.32 1.54 2.17
C CYS A 304 -15.60 0.20 2.37
N ASP A 305 -14.72 -0.16 1.43
CA ASP A 305 -13.89 -1.37 1.57
C ASP A 305 -12.81 -1.17 2.64
N PRO A 306 -12.84 -1.93 3.75
CA PRO A 306 -11.76 -1.93 4.73
C PRO A 306 -10.51 -2.58 4.13
N VAL A 307 -9.34 -1.97 4.31
CA VAL A 307 -8.05 -2.52 3.92
C VAL A 307 -7.25 -2.84 5.17
N LEU A 308 -7.00 -4.10 5.43
CA LEU A 308 -6.25 -4.55 6.60
C LEU A 308 -4.76 -4.59 6.29
N SER A 309 -3.99 -3.66 6.87
CA SER A 309 -2.53 -3.59 6.70
C SER A 309 -1.85 -4.05 7.99
N PRO A 310 -1.17 -5.20 8.01
CA PRO A 310 -0.37 -5.60 9.17
C PRO A 310 0.69 -4.57 9.49
N PHE A 311 0.79 -4.18 10.76
CA PHE A 311 1.89 -3.35 11.21
C PHE A 311 3.21 -4.12 11.06
N ARG A 312 4.18 -3.48 10.46
CA ARG A 312 5.55 -3.96 10.33
C ARG A 312 6.51 -2.84 10.78
N PRO A 313 7.46 -3.13 11.68
CA PRO A 313 8.37 -2.10 12.19
C PRO A 313 9.28 -1.58 11.07
N ASP A 314 9.42 -0.27 10.99
CA ASP A 314 10.36 0.39 10.11
C ASP A 314 11.48 1.02 10.95
N PRO A 315 12.77 0.83 10.60
CA PRO A 315 13.91 1.31 11.39
C PRO A 315 13.94 2.82 11.64
N LEU A 316 13.32 3.62 10.78
CA LEU A 316 13.29 5.08 10.88
C LEU A 316 12.21 5.58 11.83
N THR A 317 11.24 4.74 12.20
CA THR A 317 10.05 5.15 12.94
C THR A 317 10.21 5.06 14.46
N PRO A 318 9.43 5.83 15.23
CA PRO A 318 9.35 5.66 16.69
C PRO A 318 8.88 4.27 17.14
N LEU A 319 8.09 3.56 16.32
CA LEU A 319 7.60 2.20 16.63
C LEU A 319 8.52 1.07 16.12
N ARG A 320 9.77 1.37 15.75
CA ARG A 320 10.74 0.39 15.21
C ARG A 320 10.98 -0.83 16.09
N ASP A 321 10.81 -0.70 17.41
CA ASP A 321 11.03 -1.76 18.39
C ASP A 321 9.73 -2.51 18.77
N MET A 322 8.59 -2.11 18.19
CA MET A 322 7.32 -2.78 18.40
C MET A 322 7.24 -4.04 17.52
N LYS A 323 7.01 -5.20 18.14
CA LYS A 323 6.91 -6.46 17.40
C LYS A 323 5.61 -6.52 16.60
N PRO A 324 5.63 -7.10 15.38
CA PRO A 324 4.43 -7.43 14.63
C PRO A 324 3.49 -8.34 15.41
N MET A 325 2.21 -8.31 15.07
CA MET A 325 1.25 -9.31 15.55
C MET A 325 1.61 -10.69 14.97
N ALA A 326 1.48 -11.73 15.77
CA ALA A 326 1.71 -13.10 15.31
C ALA A 326 0.71 -13.52 14.20
N ALA A 327 1.13 -14.43 13.34
CA ALA A 327 0.34 -14.87 12.18
C ALA A 327 -1.07 -15.36 12.55
N ASP A 328 -1.23 -16.10 13.65
CA ASP A 328 -2.54 -16.57 14.11
C ASP A 328 -3.49 -15.41 14.47
N GLY A 329 -2.97 -14.37 15.10
CA GLY A 329 -3.73 -13.16 15.40
C GLY A 329 -4.15 -12.40 14.14
N LEU A 330 -3.27 -12.32 13.13
CA LEU A 330 -3.61 -11.70 11.84
C LEU A 330 -4.68 -12.50 11.09
N LEU A 331 -4.61 -13.83 11.12
CA LEU A 331 -5.64 -14.70 10.52
C LEU A 331 -6.98 -14.58 11.25
N GLU A 332 -6.97 -14.48 12.58
CA GLU A 332 -8.19 -14.20 13.35
C GLU A 332 -8.83 -12.88 12.92
N VAL A 333 -8.05 -11.80 12.83
CA VAL A 333 -8.55 -10.50 12.36
C VAL A 333 -9.13 -10.62 10.96
N TRP A 334 -8.44 -11.29 10.04
CA TRP A 334 -8.92 -11.48 8.68
C TRP A 334 -10.25 -12.25 8.65
N GLN A 335 -10.34 -13.42 9.28
CA GLN A 335 -11.54 -14.26 9.30
C GLN A 335 -12.75 -13.52 9.85
N ARG A 336 -12.60 -12.89 11.03
CA ARG A 336 -13.68 -12.11 11.66
C ARG A 336 -14.06 -10.88 10.84
N SER A 337 -13.09 -10.25 10.14
CA SER A 337 -13.38 -9.14 9.23
C SER A 337 -14.15 -9.58 7.99
N GLN A 338 -13.86 -10.77 7.44
CA GLN A 338 -14.66 -11.37 6.36
C GLN A 338 -16.11 -11.60 6.78
N GLU A 339 -16.34 -12.13 7.98
CA GLU A 339 -17.68 -12.29 8.55
C GLU A 339 -18.41 -10.94 8.71
N ILE A 340 -17.69 -9.88 9.06
CA ILE A 340 -18.25 -8.53 9.18
C ILE A 340 -18.66 -8.02 7.79
N VAL A 341 -17.73 -7.96 6.83
CA VAL A 341 -18.02 -7.36 5.52
C VAL A 341 -19.09 -8.14 4.75
N SER A 342 -19.19 -9.47 4.96
CA SER A 342 -20.22 -10.30 4.30
C SER A 342 -21.67 -9.92 4.63
N ARG A 343 -21.88 -9.10 5.66
CA ARG A 343 -23.19 -8.57 6.07
C ARG A 343 -23.62 -7.32 5.31
N TYR A 344 -22.71 -6.75 4.51
CA TYR A 344 -22.91 -5.49 3.79
C TYR A 344 -22.75 -5.70 2.29
N ASP A 345 -23.83 -5.47 1.54
CA ASP A 345 -23.84 -5.64 0.10
C ASP A 345 -22.79 -4.73 -0.59
N GLY A 346 -22.07 -5.28 -1.56
CA GLY A 346 -21.07 -4.57 -2.33
C GLY A 346 -19.76 -4.25 -1.61
N VAL A 347 -19.62 -4.56 -0.31
CA VAL A 347 -18.40 -4.34 0.48
C VAL A 347 -17.53 -5.60 0.52
N LYS A 348 -16.23 -5.42 0.36
CA LYS A 348 -15.22 -6.48 0.47
C LYS A 348 -14.02 -6.01 1.28
N LEU A 349 -13.17 -6.93 1.72
CA LEU A 349 -11.84 -6.54 2.18
C LEU A 349 -11.00 -6.10 0.98
N GLY A 350 -10.56 -4.84 0.97
CA GLY A 350 -9.74 -4.25 -0.08
C GLY A 350 -8.22 -4.45 0.13
N PRO A 351 -7.40 -4.04 -0.84
CA PRO A 351 -7.78 -3.55 -2.17
C PRO A 351 -8.31 -4.68 -3.05
N ARG A 352 -9.12 -4.34 -4.10
CA ARG A 352 -9.63 -5.35 -5.04
C ARG A 352 -8.66 -5.67 -6.17
N CYS A 353 -7.69 -4.83 -6.44
CA CYS A 353 -6.57 -5.11 -7.34
C CYS A 353 -5.69 -6.21 -6.73
N ILE A 354 -5.57 -7.37 -7.40
CA ILE A 354 -4.89 -8.55 -6.86
C ILE A 354 -3.40 -8.30 -6.61
N PRO A 355 -2.59 -7.76 -7.55
CA PRO A 355 -1.19 -7.45 -7.27
C PRO A 355 -1.01 -6.45 -6.12
N CYS A 356 -1.96 -5.54 -5.93
CA CYS A 356 -1.94 -4.58 -4.82
C CYS A 356 -2.16 -5.17 -3.42
N MET A 357 -2.56 -6.45 -3.35
CA MET A 357 -2.77 -7.14 -2.08
C MET A 357 -1.46 -7.57 -1.39
N HIS A 358 -0.31 -7.40 -2.03
CA HIS A 358 0.99 -7.93 -1.59
C HIS A 358 1.37 -7.57 -0.15
N ASN A 359 0.87 -6.47 0.39
CA ASN A 359 1.16 -5.98 1.74
C ASN A 359 -0.08 -5.86 2.64
N THR A 360 -1.19 -6.51 2.29
CA THR A 360 -2.45 -6.47 3.06
C THR A 360 -2.96 -7.88 3.38
N LEU A 361 -3.87 -7.99 4.36
CA LEU A 361 -4.59 -9.21 4.70
C LEU A 361 -5.81 -9.41 3.78
N THR A 362 -5.61 -9.24 2.49
CA THR A 362 -6.64 -9.44 1.48
C THR A 362 -6.25 -10.65 0.63
N PHE A 363 -7.23 -11.48 0.35
CA PHE A 363 -7.09 -12.65 -0.49
C PHE A 363 -8.23 -12.66 -1.50
N ALA A 364 -7.90 -12.81 -2.78
CA ALA A 364 -8.90 -12.93 -3.83
C ALA A 364 -9.76 -14.18 -3.61
N ASP A 365 -11.05 -14.04 -3.84
CA ASP A 365 -12.02 -15.12 -3.88
C ASP A 365 -12.52 -15.32 -5.32
N ASN A 366 -13.40 -16.30 -5.53
CA ASN A 366 -13.98 -16.59 -6.84
C ASN A 366 -15.23 -15.73 -7.15
N SER A 367 -15.46 -14.62 -6.45
CA SER A 367 -16.62 -13.76 -6.68
C SER A 367 -16.58 -13.00 -8.01
N GLY A 368 -15.38 -12.86 -8.61
CA GLY A 368 -15.16 -12.03 -9.79
C GLY A 368 -15.02 -10.53 -9.47
N GLU A 369 -15.05 -10.15 -8.20
CA GLU A 369 -14.92 -8.75 -7.76
C GLU A 369 -13.47 -8.31 -7.54
N TYR A 370 -12.54 -9.27 -7.47
CA TYR A 370 -11.11 -9.03 -7.45
C TYR A 370 -10.55 -9.16 -8.88
N TYR A 371 -9.61 -8.29 -9.24
CA TYR A 371 -9.16 -8.15 -10.62
C TYR A 371 -7.65 -7.91 -10.73
N HIS A 372 -7.12 -8.21 -11.91
CA HIS A 372 -5.84 -7.69 -12.38
C HIS A 372 -6.09 -6.39 -13.16
N SER A 373 -5.23 -5.40 -12.99
CA SER A 373 -5.35 -4.09 -13.66
C SER A 373 -5.42 -4.21 -15.18
N GLU A 374 -4.72 -5.17 -15.78
CA GLU A 374 -4.75 -5.48 -17.22
C GLU A 374 -6.15 -5.87 -17.74
N LYS A 375 -7.03 -6.36 -16.88
CA LYS A 375 -8.39 -6.78 -17.28
C LYS A 375 -9.42 -5.66 -17.15
N GLY A 376 -9.00 -4.53 -16.63
CA GLY A 376 -9.86 -3.37 -16.41
C GLY A 376 -10.88 -3.58 -15.29
N LEU A 377 -11.16 -2.52 -14.55
CA LEU A 377 -12.45 -2.38 -13.86
C LEU A 377 -13.55 -2.20 -14.91
N PRO A 378 -14.80 -2.57 -14.61
CA PRO A 378 -15.92 -2.17 -15.45
C PRO A 378 -15.84 -0.66 -15.69
N PRO A 379 -16.22 -0.18 -16.89
CA PRO A 379 -16.06 1.20 -17.28
C PRO A 379 -16.59 2.14 -16.20
N LYS A 380 -15.86 3.23 -15.97
CA LYS A 380 -16.28 4.30 -15.06
C LYS A 380 -17.75 4.60 -15.36
N HIS A 381 -18.65 4.43 -14.42
CA HIS A 381 -19.99 4.93 -14.55
C HIS A 381 -19.94 6.46 -14.52
N LEU A 382 -19.62 7.05 -15.66
CA LEU A 382 -19.88 8.46 -15.95
C LEU A 382 -21.38 8.55 -16.21
N GLY A 383 -22.15 8.84 -15.19
CA GLY A 383 -23.58 9.06 -15.39
C GLY A 383 -24.37 8.91 -14.11
N HIS A 384 -24.43 9.95 -13.34
CA HIS A 384 -25.68 10.33 -12.71
C HIS A 384 -26.19 11.54 -13.47
N ASP A 385 -27.15 11.28 -14.38
CA ASP A 385 -28.04 12.31 -14.93
C ASP A 385 -28.82 13.00 -13.82
#